data_f2c9865904632b095f071b7c1a1f0c6f
#
_entry.id   f2c9865904632b095f071b7c1a1f0c6f
#
_cell.length_a   1.000
_cell.length_b   1.000
_cell.length_c   1.000
_cell.angle_alpha   90.00
_cell.angle_beta   90.00
_cell.angle_gamma   90.00
#
_symmetry.space_group_name_H-M   'P 1'
#
loop_
_entity.id
_entity.type
_entity.pdbx_description
1 polymer ?
#
loop_
_entity_poly.entity_id
_entity_poly.type
_entity_poly.pdbx_seq_one_letter_code
_entity_poly.pdbx_strand_id
1 'polypeptide(L)'
;DIVFENKRLKLPKLKWVKYSDDRIFNGIIKNVTVEKTPTGKYFACILVEEYIKTKIHQVNSNSRPVGLDYNSKNLFTDNQGEIGNYPKFYRKYEKKLAKEQRTLSRREKGSNRRNKQRIKVTRVHEKISNSRRDFQQKLSTQIVRDYDVIGIETLNMQAMSQCLNLGKSTLDNAWGSFVNMLEYKCDWYGKHLVFADKWYASTKTCSNCGYKNTELTLSDREWDCPICKAHHHRDVNAGINLMNLAVNTVGTTEINAHG
;
A
#
# COMPACT_ATOMS: atom_id res chain seq x y z
N ASP A 1 -34.33 -2.22 -11.54
CA ASP A 1 -33.24 -1.45 -12.11
C ASP A 1 -32.60 -0.58 -11.02
N ILE A 2 -31.29 -0.41 -11.10
CA ILE A 2 -30.52 0.46 -10.21
C ILE A 2 -30.40 1.81 -10.89
N VAL A 3 -30.88 2.87 -10.23
CA VAL A 3 -30.90 4.23 -10.79
C VAL A 3 -30.33 5.22 -9.78
N PHE A 4 -29.51 6.13 -10.27
CA PHE A 4 -28.97 7.25 -9.48
C PHE A 4 -29.56 8.56 -9.96
N GLU A 5 -30.23 9.27 -9.08
CA GLU A 5 -30.86 10.55 -9.40
C GLU A 5 -30.92 11.44 -8.15
N ASN A 6 -30.57 12.72 -8.28
CA ASN A 6 -30.72 13.72 -7.22
C ASN A 6 -30.19 13.29 -5.82
N LYS A 7 -28.98 12.70 -5.77
CA LYS A 7 -28.39 12.13 -4.53
C LYS A 7 -29.26 11.05 -3.89
N ARG A 8 -30.04 10.33 -4.69
CA ARG A 8 -30.81 9.15 -4.30
C ARG A 8 -30.46 7.96 -5.17
N LEU A 9 -30.39 6.80 -4.54
CA LEU A 9 -30.14 5.52 -5.17
C LEU A 9 -31.43 4.69 -5.10
N LYS A 10 -31.96 4.27 -6.25
CA LYS A 10 -33.06 3.33 -6.32
C LYS A 10 -32.53 1.91 -6.27
N LEU A 11 -32.97 1.16 -5.30
CA LEU A 11 -32.63 -0.24 -5.13
C LEU A 11 -33.90 -1.11 -5.24
N PRO A 12 -33.83 -2.33 -5.80
CA PRO A 12 -35.02 -3.12 -6.14
C PRO A 12 -36.00 -3.32 -4.97
N LYS A 13 -35.50 -3.56 -3.74
CA LYS A 13 -36.36 -3.78 -2.56
C LYS A 13 -36.48 -2.56 -1.65
N LEU A 14 -35.47 -1.71 -1.60
CA LEU A 14 -35.40 -0.55 -0.70
C LEU A 14 -35.96 0.73 -1.30
N LYS A 15 -36.38 0.67 -2.58
CA LYS A 15 -36.84 1.85 -3.34
C LYS A 15 -35.78 2.96 -3.34
N TRP A 16 -36.16 4.23 -3.12
CA TRP A 16 -35.26 5.37 -3.15
C TRP A 16 -34.62 5.61 -1.78
N VAL A 17 -33.29 5.47 -1.72
CA VAL A 17 -32.48 5.73 -0.53
C VAL A 17 -31.59 6.94 -0.79
N LYS A 18 -31.58 7.91 0.14
CA LYS A 18 -30.68 9.08 0.08
C LYS A 18 -29.26 8.63 0.42
N TYR A 19 -28.26 9.08 -0.36
CA TYR A 19 -26.84 8.87 -0.06
C TYR A 19 -26.09 10.21 0.00
N SER A 20 -24.92 10.20 0.62
CA SER A 20 -24.05 11.37 0.78
C SER A 20 -22.74 11.07 0.08
N ASP A 21 -22.64 11.44 -1.17
CA ASP A 21 -21.41 11.41 -1.97
C ASP A 21 -21.57 12.39 -3.14
N ASP A 22 -20.46 12.99 -3.55
CA ASP A 22 -20.41 13.92 -4.69
C ASP A 22 -19.53 13.36 -5.83
N ARG A 23 -19.07 12.10 -5.73
CA ARG A 23 -18.28 11.46 -6.78
C ARG A 23 -19.14 11.21 -8.00
N ILE A 24 -18.64 11.71 -9.13
CA ILE A 24 -19.21 11.41 -10.44
C ILE A 24 -18.45 10.19 -10.99
N PHE A 25 -19.15 9.22 -11.50
CA PHE A 25 -18.58 8.09 -12.22
C PHE A 25 -19.22 7.98 -13.60
N ASN A 26 -18.40 7.64 -14.57
CA ASN A 26 -18.84 7.35 -15.94
C ASN A 26 -18.86 5.83 -16.11
N GLY A 27 -19.59 5.34 -17.11
CA GLY A 27 -19.63 3.93 -17.43
C GLY A 27 -20.91 3.20 -17.03
N ILE A 28 -20.91 1.88 -17.22
CA ILE A 28 -22.06 1.00 -17.04
C ILE A 28 -22.03 0.40 -15.63
N ILE A 29 -23.11 0.62 -14.86
CA ILE A 29 -23.25 0.00 -13.55
C ILE A 29 -23.50 -1.50 -13.73
N LYS A 30 -22.60 -2.34 -13.22
CA LYS A 30 -22.73 -3.80 -13.26
C LYS A 30 -23.41 -4.35 -12.00
N ASN A 31 -23.06 -3.81 -10.83
CA ASN A 31 -23.59 -4.28 -9.57
C ASN A 31 -23.54 -3.18 -8.50
N VAL A 32 -24.44 -3.29 -7.50
CA VAL A 32 -24.43 -2.47 -6.29
C VAL A 32 -24.57 -3.38 -5.08
N THR A 33 -23.59 -3.35 -4.19
CA THR A 33 -23.61 -4.05 -2.91
C THR A 33 -23.84 -3.06 -1.79
N VAL A 34 -24.82 -3.35 -0.92
CA VAL A 34 -25.05 -2.55 0.29
C VAL A 34 -24.44 -3.25 1.49
N GLU A 35 -23.49 -2.59 2.12
CA GLU A 35 -22.79 -3.08 3.30
C GLU A 35 -23.19 -2.29 4.55
N LYS A 36 -23.42 -2.99 5.66
CA LYS A 36 -23.58 -2.40 6.99
C LYS A 36 -22.33 -2.62 7.82
N THR A 37 -21.67 -1.55 8.22
CA THR A 37 -20.52 -1.66 9.11
C THR A 37 -20.93 -2.08 10.53
N PRO A 38 -20.00 -2.67 11.30
CA PRO A 38 -20.24 -2.96 12.72
C PRO A 38 -20.53 -1.73 13.59
N THR A 39 -20.24 -0.50 13.10
CA THR A 39 -20.58 0.78 13.76
C THR A 39 -21.97 1.29 13.40
N GLY A 40 -22.70 0.58 12.53
CA GLY A 40 -24.06 0.88 12.11
C GLY A 40 -24.18 1.84 10.92
N LYS A 41 -23.07 2.16 10.23
CA LYS A 41 -23.09 2.92 8.98
C LYS A 41 -23.43 2.00 7.82
N TYR A 42 -24.07 2.55 6.78
CA TYR A 42 -24.34 1.85 5.55
C TYR A 42 -23.53 2.47 4.41
N PHE A 43 -23.00 1.62 3.53
CA PHE A 43 -22.30 2.01 2.32
C PHE A 43 -22.90 1.27 1.13
N ALA A 44 -23.03 1.97 0.00
CA ALA A 44 -23.32 1.35 -1.29
C ALA A 44 -21.99 1.27 -2.07
N CYS A 45 -21.53 0.05 -2.33
CA CYS A 45 -20.38 -0.20 -3.20
C CYS A 45 -20.89 -0.44 -4.61
N ILE A 46 -20.48 0.41 -5.54
CA ILE A 46 -20.96 0.40 -6.92
C ILE A 46 -19.84 -0.14 -7.80
N LEU A 47 -20.11 -1.23 -8.50
CA LEU A 47 -19.21 -1.75 -9.53
C LEU A 47 -19.59 -1.13 -10.88
N VAL A 48 -18.64 -0.40 -11.45
CA VAL A 48 -18.80 0.28 -12.74
C VAL A 48 -17.82 -0.30 -13.75
N GLU A 49 -18.25 -0.55 -14.95
CA GLU A 49 -17.41 -0.86 -16.09
C GLU A 49 -17.23 0.40 -16.92
N GLU A 50 -15.99 0.80 -17.10
CA GLU A 50 -15.61 1.99 -17.88
C GLU A 50 -14.47 1.63 -18.84
N TYR A 51 -14.56 2.07 -20.07
CA TYR A 51 -13.49 1.93 -21.05
C TYR A 51 -12.54 3.12 -20.93
N ILE A 52 -11.35 2.87 -20.38
CA ILE A 52 -10.30 3.88 -20.27
C ILE A 52 -9.21 3.53 -21.29
N LYS A 53 -8.94 4.44 -22.22
CA LYS A 53 -7.80 4.30 -23.12
C LYS A 53 -6.52 4.79 -22.41
N THR A 54 -5.89 3.90 -21.67
CA THR A 54 -4.64 4.20 -20.98
C THR A 54 -3.48 4.13 -21.99
N LYS A 55 -2.68 5.19 -22.07
CA LYS A 55 -1.39 5.15 -22.79
C LYS A 55 -0.35 4.60 -21.84
N ILE A 56 0.22 3.45 -22.19
CA ILE A 56 1.36 2.90 -21.45
C ILE A 56 2.55 3.85 -21.64
N HIS A 57 3.21 4.19 -20.55
CA HIS A 57 4.40 5.02 -20.56
C HIS A 57 5.55 4.27 -21.22
N GLN A 58 6.12 4.83 -22.29
CA GLN A 58 7.31 4.27 -22.91
C GLN A 58 8.54 4.77 -22.15
N VAL A 59 9.40 3.85 -21.71
CA VAL A 59 10.59 4.17 -20.93
C VAL A 59 11.64 4.79 -21.84
N ASN A 60 12.09 5.99 -21.47
CA ASN A 60 13.11 6.75 -22.18
C ASN A 60 13.98 7.54 -21.17
N SER A 61 14.93 8.32 -21.68
CA SER A 61 15.85 9.14 -20.86
C SER A 61 15.16 10.15 -19.94
N ASN A 62 13.90 10.52 -20.21
CA ASN A 62 13.14 11.48 -19.40
C ASN A 62 12.22 10.76 -18.38
N SER A 63 12.18 9.43 -18.40
CA SER A 63 11.40 8.67 -17.42
C SER A 63 11.96 8.85 -16.02
N ARG A 64 11.07 8.93 -15.05
CA ARG A 64 11.40 9.11 -13.62
C ARG A 64 11.26 7.77 -12.88
N PRO A 65 12.35 7.02 -12.73
CA PRO A 65 12.31 5.77 -12.00
C PRO A 65 12.47 5.97 -10.49
N VAL A 66 11.92 5.04 -9.70
CA VAL A 66 12.12 4.94 -8.26
C VAL A 66 12.20 3.49 -7.81
N GLY A 67 13.04 3.19 -6.84
CA GLY A 67 13.06 1.92 -6.13
C GLY A 67 12.64 2.11 -4.68
N LEU A 68 11.73 1.29 -4.18
CA LEU A 68 11.17 1.38 -2.83
C LEU A 68 11.57 0.13 -2.03
N ASP A 69 12.54 0.27 -1.15
CA ASP A 69 12.94 -0.77 -0.20
C ASP A 69 12.03 -0.76 1.03
N TYR A 70 11.44 -1.92 1.37
CA TYR A 70 10.53 -2.01 2.51
C TYR A 70 11.20 -1.71 3.83
N ASN A 71 10.62 -0.81 4.61
CA ASN A 71 11.08 -0.46 5.93
C ASN A 71 9.96 -0.58 6.96
N SER A 72 10.08 -1.49 7.93
CA SER A 72 9.05 -1.74 8.95
C SER A 72 8.76 -0.52 9.85
N LYS A 73 9.71 0.42 9.94
CA LYS A 73 9.60 1.63 10.76
C LYS A 73 8.87 2.76 10.02
N ASN A 74 9.18 2.96 8.73
CA ASN A 74 8.77 4.13 7.95
C ASN A 74 7.93 3.80 6.71
N LEU A 75 7.61 2.55 6.46
CA LEU A 75 6.97 1.94 5.30
C LEU A 75 7.96 1.60 4.18
N PHE A 76 8.75 2.52 3.69
CA PHE A 76 9.85 2.29 2.74
C PHE A 76 10.95 3.35 2.90
N THR A 77 12.09 3.06 2.31
CA THR A 77 13.15 4.02 1.96
C THR A 77 13.35 3.95 0.45
N ASP A 78 13.45 5.08 -0.22
CA ASP A 78 13.68 5.10 -1.66
C ASP A 78 15.17 5.25 -2.05
N ASN A 79 15.43 5.28 -3.34
CA ASN A 79 16.78 5.43 -3.90
C ASN A 79 17.44 6.81 -3.65
N GLN A 80 16.71 7.77 -3.10
CA GLN A 80 17.22 9.10 -2.72
C GLN A 80 17.36 9.24 -1.19
N GLY A 81 16.94 8.24 -0.42
CA GLY A 81 16.93 8.26 1.03
C GLY A 81 15.65 8.84 1.63
N GLU A 82 14.67 9.18 0.79
CA GLU A 82 13.37 9.60 1.28
C GLU A 82 12.59 8.43 1.86
N ILE A 83 11.79 8.71 2.87
CA ILE A 83 11.05 7.69 3.62
C ILE A 83 9.54 7.89 3.52
N GLY A 84 8.81 6.79 3.57
CA GLY A 84 7.34 6.81 3.49
C GLY A 84 6.62 7.49 4.66
N ASN A 85 7.33 7.90 5.72
CA ASN A 85 6.82 8.66 6.87
C ASN A 85 5.50 8.13 7.47
N TYR A 86 5.37 6.81 7.58
CA TYR A 86 4.14 6.18 8.07
C TYR A 86 3.85 6.55 9.54
N PRO A 87 2.66 7.14 9.84
CA PRO A 87 2.35 7.70 11.18
C PRO A 87 2.06 6.67 12.27
N LYS A 88 2.22 5.37 12.04
CA LYS A 88 2.01 4.28 13.02
C LYS A 88 0.64 4.38 13.71
N PHE A 89 -0.42 4.36 12.90
CA PHE A 89 -1.78 4.61 13.37
C PHE A 89 -2.25 3.67 14.47
N TYR A 90 -1.90 2.38 14.42
CA TYR A 90 -2.23 1.44 15.50
C TYR A 90 -1.58 1.88 16.81
N ARG A 91 -0.27 2.17 16.80
CA ARG A 91 0.47 2.61 18.00
C ARG A 91 -0.11 3.91 18.58
N LYS A 92 -0.53 4.84 17.72
CA LYS A 92 -1.18 6.10 18.13
C LYS A 92 -2.45 5.88 18.93
N TYR A 93 -3.25 4.87 18.59
CA TYR A 93 -4.52 4.57 19.25
C TYR A 93 -4.48 3.39 20.22
N GLU A 94 -3.34 2.73 20.38
CA GLU A 94 -3.18 1.50 21.17
C GLU A 94 -3.65 1.66 22.63
N LYS A 95 -3.23 2.70 23.30
CA LYS A 95 -3.65 2.97 24.70
C LYS A 95 -5.17 3.14 24.83
N LYS A 96 -5.78 3.85 23.88
CA LYS A 96 -7.24 4.04 23.83
C LYS A 96 -7.94 2.71 23.56
N LEU A 97 -7.46 1.94 22.59
CA LEU A 97 -8.02 0.62 22.25
C LEU A 97 -7.97 -0.32 23.44
N ALA A 98 -6.82 -0.44 24.11
CA ALA A 98 -6.65 -1.27 25.28
C ALA A 98 -7.59 -0.86 26.45
N LYS A 99 -7.82 0.44 26.67
CA LYS A 99 -8.78 0.95 27.66
C LYS A 99 -10.21 0.50 27.32
N GLU A 100 -10.64 0.69 26.07
CA GLU A 100 -12.00 0.33 25.65
C GLU A 100 -12.21 -1.20 25.65
N GLN A 101 -11.20 -1.98 25.29
CA GLN A 101 -11.23 -3.45 25.35
C GLN A 101 -11.31 -3.96 26.80
N ARG A 102 -10.51 -3.42 27.71
CA ARG A 102 -10.60 -3.77 29.15
C ARG A 102 -11.98 -3.45 29.73
N THR A 103 -12.57 -2.33 29.34
CA THR A 103 -13.94 -1.99 29.73
C THR A 103 -14.95 -2.99 29.14
N LEU A 104 -14.77 -3.41 27.89
CA LEU A 104 -15.62 -4.39 27.24
C LEU A 104 -15.54 -5.77 27.94
N SER A 105 -14.34 -6.24 28.30
CA SER A 105 -14.14 -7.54 28.94
C SER A 105 -14.85 -7.65 30.31
N ARG A 106 -14.93 -6.53 31.04
CA ARG A 106 -15.61 -6.46 32.36
C ARG A 106 -17.13 -6.37 32.28
N ARG A 107 -17.72 -6.19 31.08
CA ARG A 107 -19.17 -6.09 30.91
C ARG A 107 -19.79 -7.47 30.71
N GLU A 108 -20.95 -7.68 31.32
CA GLU A 108 -21.75 -8.89 31.21
C GLU A 108 -22.12 -9.20 29.75
N LYS A 109 -21.91 -10.43 29.32
CA LYS A 109 -22.24 -10.90 27.97
C LYS A 109 -23.75 -10.81 27.75
N GLY A 110 -24.18 -10.29 26.58
CA GLY A 110 -25.59 -10.09 26.25
C GLY A 110 -26.18 -8.75 26.72
N SER A 111 -25.58 -8.05 27.68
CA SER A 111 -26.12 -6.79 28.18
C SER A 111 -26.09 -5.64 27.19
N ASN A 112 -27.06 -4.72 27.26
CA ASN A 112 -27.07 -3.49 26.47
C ASN A 112 -25.82 -2.62 26.70
N ARG A 113 -25.29 -2.60 27.93
CA ARG A 113 -24.05 -1.88 28.26
C ARG A 113 -22.84 -2.46 27.54
N ARG A 114 -22.76 -3.81 27.40
CA ARG A 114 -21.70 -4.46 26.60
C ARG A 114 -21.86 -4.15 25.12
N ASN A 115 -23.05 -4.16 24.58
CA ASN A 115 -23.31 -3.82 23.17
C ASN A 115 -22.89 -2.38 22.85
N LYS A 116 -23.22 -1.41 23.70
CA LYS A 116 -22.75 -0.02 23.56
C LYS A 116 -21.23 0.08 23.64
N GLN A 117 -20.58 -0.70 24.52
CA GLN A 117 -19.12 -0.70 24.65
C GLN A 117 -18.43 -1.37 23.45
N ARG A 118 -19.01 -2.44 22.89
CA ARG A 118 -18.54 -3.06 21.65
C ARG A 118 -18.46 -2.06 20.51
N ILE A 119 -19.49 -1.23 20.36
CA ILE A 119 -19.49 -0.16 19.34
C ILE A 119 -18.35 0.84 19.57
N LYS A 120 -18.01 1.18 20.83
CA LYS A 120 -16.86 2.06 21.11
C LYS A 120 -15.53 1.43 20.68
N VAL A 121 -15.30 0.15 21.00
CA VAL A 121 -14.11 -0.58 20.55
C VAL A 121 -14.04 -0.60 19.02
N THR A 122 -15.14 -0.93 18.36
CA THR A 122 -15.22 -0.97 16.89
C THR A 122 -14.93 0.39 16.25
N ARG A 123 -15.41 1.49 16.84
CA ARG A 123 -15.10 2.85 16.36
C ARG A 123 -13.61 3.17 16.43
N VAL A 124 -12.87 2.66 17.42
CA VAL A 124 -11.42 2.84 17.49
C VAL A 124 -10.72 2.06 16.37
N HIS A 125 -11.12 0.81 16.13
CA HIS A 125 -10.62 0.01 15.01
C HIS A 125 -10.93 0.65 13.66
N GLU A 126 -12.16 1.13 13.45
CA GLU A 126 -12.59 1.85 12.25
C GLU A 126 -11.71 3.11 12.02
N LYS A 127 -11.42 3.86 13.08
CA LYS A 127 -10.55 5.05 12.99
C LYS A 127 -9.13 4.69 12.57
N ILE A 128 -8.54 3.62 13.13
CA ILE A 128 -7.21 3.14 12.76
C ILE A 128 -7.20 2.72 11.29
N SER A 129 -8.15 1.88 10.88
CA SER A 129 -8.25 1.36 9.52
C SER A 129 -8.43 2.49 8.48
N ASN A 130 -9.35 3.42 8.74
CA ASN A 130 -9.62 4.52 7.83
C ASN A 130 -8.44 5.48 7.72
N SER A 131 -7.76 5.79 8.85
CA SER A 131 -6.58 6.67 8.82
C SER A 131 -5.43 6.04 8.04
N ARG A 132 -5.21 4.72 8.18
CA ARG A 132 -4.21 3.96 7.41
C ARG A 132 -4.54 4.00 5.92
N ARG A 133 -5.77 3.66 5.58
CA ARG A 133 -6.23 3.62 4.18
C ARG A 133 -6.12 4.99 3.51
N ASP A 134 -6.52 6.07 4.18
CA ASP A 134 -6.41 7.43 3.65
C ASP A 134 -4.96 7.81 3.39
N PHE A 135 -4.06 7.54 4.34
CA PHE A 135 -2.63 7.77 4.16
C PHE A 135 -2.05 7.00 2.98
N GLN A 136 -2.30 5.68 2.91
CA GLN A 136 -1.79 4.84 1.85
C GLN A 136 -2.35 5.22 0.47
N GLN A 137 -3.63 5.60 0.41
CA GLN A 137 -4.26 6.07 -0.83
C GLN A 137 -3.60 7.37 -1.34
N LYS A 138 -3.31 8.31 -0.46
CA LYS A 138 -2.64 9.57 -0.82
C LYS A 138 -1.21 9.32 -1.26
N LEU A 139 -0.45 8.57 -0.47
CA LEU A 139 0.96 8.28 -0.75
C LEU A 139 1.13 7.49 -2.07
N SER A 140 0.36 6.43 -2.28
CA SER A 140 0.43 5.65 -3.52
C SER A 140 -0.01 6.45 -4.74
N THR A 141 -0.98 7.37 -4.60
CA THR A 141 -1.36 8.27 -5.70
C THR A 141 -0.23 9.26 -6.02
N GLN A 142 0.42 9.80 -5.01
CA GLN A 142 1.55 10.69 -5.18
C GLN A 142 2.70 9.99 -5.92
N ILE A 143 3.12 8.81 -5.45
CA ILE A 143 4.20 8.03 -6.08
C ILE A 143 3.90 7.74 -7.55
N VAL A 144 2.70 7.26 -7.88
CA VAL A 144 2.34 6.93 -9.28
C VAL A 144 2.23 8.18 -10.17
N ARG A 145 1.98 9.36 -9.60
CA ARG A 145 2.02 10.63 -10.35
C ARG A 145 3.44 11.13 -10.56
N ASP A 146 4.30 10.96 -9.55
CA ASP A 146 5.65 11.50 -9.55
C ASP A 146 6.63 10.62 -10.33
N TYR A 147 6.39 9.32 -10.42
CA TYR A 147 7.29 8.35 -11.04
C TYR A 147 6.61 7.55 -12.16
N ASP A 148 7.42 7.12 -13.11
CA ASP A 148 6.98 6.40 -14.32
C ASP A 148 7.30 4.91 -14.24
N VAL A 149 8.38 4.55 -13.54
CA VAL A 149 8.84 3.18 -13.32
C VAL A 149 9.13 2.98 -11.83
N ILE A 150 8.48 2.01 -11.22
CA ILE A 150 8.57 1.76 -9.78
C ILE A 150 9.07 0.33 -9.57
N GLY A 151 10.21 0.19 -8.87
CA GLY A 151 10.77 -1.11 -8.47
C GLY A 151 10.50 -1.39 -7.00
N ILE A 152 10.00 -2.58 -6.67
CA ILE A 152 9.73 -3.01 -5.29
C ILE A 152 10.17 -4.45 -5.06
N GLU A 153 10.34 -4.82 -3.79
CA GLU A 153 10.65 -6.19 -3.39
C GLU A 153 9.40 -7.09 -3.33
N THR A 154 9.58 -8.36 -3.67
CA THR A 154 8.59 -9.40 -3.41
C THR A 154 8.77 -9.95 -1.99
N LEU A 155 7.92 -9.52 -1.06
CA LEU A 155 8.03 -9.87 0.35
C LEU A 155 6.91 -10.80 0.82
N ASN A 156 7.28 -11.83 1.59
CA ASN A 156 6.32 -12.63 2.34
C ASN A 156 6.02 -11.97 3.69
N MET A 157 5.02 -11.07 3.71
CA MET A 157 4.65 -10.31 4.91
C MET A 157 4.17 -11.20 6.06
N GLN A 158 3.58 -12.35 5.76
CA GLN A 158 3.13 -13.30 6.77
C GLN A 158 4.33 -13.95 7.48
N ALA A 159 5.30 -14.43 6.74
CA ALA A 159 6.53 -14.97 7.29
C ALA A 159 7.30 -13.93 8.10
N MET A 160 7.43 -12.69 7.60
CA MET A 160 8.08 -11.59 8.33
C MET A 160 7.39 -11.26 9.64
N SER A 161 6.07 -11.30 9.69
CA SER A 161 5.32 -11.02 10.93
C SER A 161 5.54 -12.08 12.00
N GLN A 162 5.75 -13.33 11.61
CA GLN A 162 5.93 -14.46 12.51
C GLN A 162 7.38 -14.65 12.95
N CYS A 163 8.32 -14.62 12.01
CA CYS A 163 9.72 -15.01 12.27
C CYS A 163 10.58 -13.90 12.88
N LEU A 164 10.28 -12.62 12.62
CA LEU A 164 11.16 -11.50 13.02
C LEU A 164 10.62 -10.67 14.19
N ASN A 165 9.58 -11.14 14.89
CA ASN A 165 8.88 -10.37 15.93
C ASN A 165 8.41 -8.98 15.46
N LEU A 166 8.31 -8.77 14.14
CA LEU A 166 7.88 -7.52 13.52
C LEU A 166 6.36 -7.44 13.33
N GLY A 167 5.61 -8.45 13.80
CA GLY A 167 4.16 -8.58 13.53
C GLY A 167 3.36 -7.32 13.82
N LYS A 168 3.67 -6.62 14.93
CA LYS A 168 2.98 -5.37 15.25
C LYS A 168 3.25 -4.26 14.24
N SER A 169 4.49 -4.10 13.77
CA SER A 169 4.86 -3.07 12.79
C SER A 169 4.36 -3.43 11.40
N THR A 170 4.50 -4.70 11.00
CA THR A 170 4.04 -5.24 9.73
C THR A 170 2.51 -5.13 9.57
N LEU A 171 1.76 -5.47 10.62
CA LEU A 171 0.31 -5.33 10.66
C LEU A 171 -0.14 -3.85 10.73
N ASP A 172 0.65 -3.00 11.40
CA ASP A 172 0.33 -1.57 11.49
C ASP A 172 0.49 -0.89 10.13
N ASN A 173 1.61 -1.07 9.44
CA ASN A 173 1.86 -0.39 8.17
C ASN A 173 1.15 -1.03 6.96
N ALA A 174 0.76 -2.33 7.06
CA ALA A 174 -0.01 -3.05 6.05
C ALA A 174 0.57 -2.91 4.62
N TRP A 175 1.87 -3.21 4.46
CA TRP A 175 2.63 -3.09 3.20
C TRP A 175 1.91 -3.73 2.02
N GLY A 176 1.37 -4.96 2.16
CA GLY A 176 0.64 -5.62 1.08
C GLY A 176 -0.54 -4.80 0.54
N SER A 177 -1.28 -4.11 1.42
CA SER A 177 -2.37 -3.21 0.96
C SER A 177 -1.82 -2.00 0.20
N PHE A 178 -0.66 -1.49 0.59
CA PHE A 178 0.00 -0.38 -0.11
C PHE A 178 0.50 -0.82 -1.50
N VAL A 179 1.12 -2.00 -1.60
CA VAL A 179 1.55 -2.59 -2.88
C VAL A 179 0.36 -2.79 -3.83
N ASN A 180 -0.74 -3.38 -3.36
CA ASN A 180 -1.95 -3.52 -4.18
C ASN A 180 -2.48 -2.15 -4.67
N MET A 181 -2.32 -1.08 -3.87
CA MET A 181 -2.70 0.27 -4.30
C MET A 181 -1.76 0.84 -5.36
N LEU A 182 -0.47 0.53 -5.32
CA LEU A 182 0.46 0.88 -6.39
C LEU A 182 0.12 0.12 -7.67
N GLU A 183 -0.12 -1.20 -7.57
CA GLU A 183 -0.40 -2.08 -8.69
C GLU A 183 -1.57 -1.57 -9.55
N TYR A 184 -2.80 -1.49 -9.00
CA TYR A 184 -3.94 -1.05 -9.80
C TYR A 184 -3.83 0.42 -10.27
N LYS A 185 -3.10 1.28 -9.53
CA LYS A 185 -2.89 2.66 -9.96
C LYS A 185 -1.87 2.74 -11.09
N CYS A 186 -0.80 1.95 -11.06
CA CYS A 186 0.12 1.86 -12.19
C CYS A 186 -0.62 1.44 -13.46
N ASP A 187 -1.50 0.43 -13.37
CA ASP A 187 -2.34 0.00 -14.48
C ASP A 187 -3.23 1.15 -14.99
N TRP A 188 -3.91 1.86 -14.09
CA TRP A 188 -4.79 2.98 -14.46
C TRP A 188 -4.07 4.16 -15.11
N TYR A 189 -2.85 4.46 -14.65
CA TYR A 189 -2.07 5.59 -15.15
C TYR A 189 -1.05 5.20 -16.23
N GLY A 190 -1.02 3.92 -16.65
CA GLY A 190 -0.09 3.40 -17.65
C GLY A 190 1.37 3.47 -17.20
N LYS A 191 1.63 3.30 -15.90
CA LYS A 191 2.96 3.28 -15.31
C LYS A 191 3.43 1.84 -15.09
N HIS A 192 4.74 1.68 -14.87
CA HIS A 192 5.33 0.37 -14.67
C HIS A 192 5.58 0.12 -13.18
N LEU A 193 5.08 -1.02 -12.69
CA LEU A 193 5.43 -1.56 -11.37
C LEU A 193 6.15 -2.89 -11.57
N VAL A 194 7.40 -2.96 -11.17
CA VAL A 194 8.26 -4.14 -11.31
C VAL A 194 8.55 -4.74 -9.94
N PHE A 195 8.27 -6.03 -9.80
CA PHE A 195 8.58 -6.80 -8.60
C PHE A 195 9.94 -7.47 -8.77
N ALA A 196 10.87 -7.18 -7.88
CA ALA A 196 12.11 -7.92 -7.81
C ALA A 196 11.84 -9.38 -7.42
N ASP A 197 12.62 -10.31 -7.96
CA ASP A 197 12.55 -11.72 -7.57
C ASP A 197 12.75 -11.86 -6.04
N LYS A 198 12.09 -12.85 -5.44
CA LYS A 198 12.16 -13.12 -4.00
C LYS A 198 13.59 -13.30 -3.48
N TRP A 199 14.50 -13.79 -4.33
CA TRP A 199 15.89 -14.05 -3.98
C TRP A 199 16.84 -12.95 -4.41
N TYR A 200 16.33 -11.86 -4.98
CA TYR A 200 17.13 -10.71 -5.37
C TYR A 200 17.71 -10.03 -4.14
N ALA A 201 19.04 -10.01 -4.06
CA ALA A 201 19.75 -9.50 -2.89
C ALA A 201 19.95 -7.99 -2.97
N SER A 202 18.86 -7.22 -3.03
CA SER A 202 18.86 -5.76 -3.17
C SER A 202 19.76 -5.05 -2.16
N THR A 203 19.69 -5.45 -0.90
CA THR A 203 20.45 -4.84 0.22
C THR A 203 21.93 -5.23 0.25
N LYS A 204 22.29 -6.40 -0.31
CA LYS A 204 23.66 -6.95 -0.26
C LYS A 204 24.48 -6.69 -1.52
N THR A 205 23.85 -6.26 -2.60
CA THR A 205 24.50 -5.98 -3.88
C THR A 205 24.93 -4.52 -3.93
N CYS A 206 26.20 -4.28 -4.24
CA CYS A 206 26.70 -2.92 -4.47
C CYS A 206 26.04 -2.30 -5.70
N SER A 207 25.34 -1.20 -5.55
CA SER A 207 24.67 -0.51 -6.66
C SER A 207 25.63 0.10 -7.67
N ASN A 208 26.91 0.30 -7.29
CA ASN A 208 27.93 0.88 -8.15
C ASN A 208 28.66 -0.15 -9.02
N CYS A 209 29.02 -1.33 -8.48
CA CYS A 209 29.82 -2.30 -9.22
C CYS A 209 29.22 -3.71 -9.32
N GLY A 210 28.06 -3.96 -8.71
CA GLY A 210 27.39 -5.26 -8.74
C GLY A 210 27.97 -6.30 -7.77
N TYR A 211 29.02 -6.00 -7.01
CA TYR A 211 29.59 -6.96 -6.05
C TYR A 211 28.57 -7.31 -4.97
N LYS A 212 28.39 -8.62 -4.71
CA LYS A 212 27.48 -9.12 -3.68
C LYS A 212 28.25 -9.35 -2.38
N ASN A 213 28.02 -8.51 -1.38
CA ASN A 213 28.59 -8.64 -0.05
C ASN A 213 27.77 -9.61 0.80
N THR A 214 28.26 -10.84 0.94
CA THR A 214 27.60 -11.92 1.69
C THR A 214 27.72 -11.75 3.21
N GLU A 215 28.69 -10.98 3.70
CA GLU A 215 28.98 -10.79 5.11
C GLU A 215 28.07 -9.76 5.79
N LEU A 216 27.36 -8.93 5.00
CA LEU A 216 26.43 -7.95 5.53
C LEU A 216 25.33 -8.59 6.38
N THR A 217 25.17 -8.09 7.59
CA THR A 217 24.13 -8.48 8.54
C THR A 217 22.96 -7.50 8.56
N LEU A 218 21.88 -7.86 9.23
CA LEU A 218 20.70 -6.97 9.37
C LEU A 218 20.98 -5.75 10.24
N SER A 219 22.03 -5.78 11.07
CA SER A 219 22.45 -4.66 11.92
C SER A 219 23.24 -3.60 11.18
N ASP A 220 23.91 -3.97 10.09
CA ASP A 220 24.77 -3.06 9.33
C ASP A 220 23.90 -2.08 8.54
N ARG A 221 24.01 -0.81 8.85
CA ARG A 221 23.26 0.26 8.17
C ARG A 221 24.06 0.95 7.09
N GLU A 222 25.36 1.01 7.29
CA GLU A 222 26.33 1.61 6.37
C GLU A 222 27.43 0.61 6.10
N TRP A 223 28.00 0.63 4.90
CA TRP A 223 29.08 -0.27 4.52
C TRP A 223 29.86 0.26 3.32
N ASP A 224 31.13 -0.10 3.26
CA ASP A 224 32.00 0.19 2.13
C ASP A 224 32.16 -1.04 1.24
N CYS A 225 32.02 -0.87 -0.07
CA CYS A 225 32.19 -1.96 -0.98
C CYS A 225 33.67 -2.39 -1.03
N PRO A 226 34.04 -3.65 -0.76
CA PRO A 226 35.44 -4.09 -0.74
C PRO A 226 36.11 -3.98 -2.12
N ILE A 227 35.33 -3.99 -3.19
CA ILE A 227 35.84 -3.96 -4.57
C ILE A 227 36.01 -2.51 -5.07
N CYS A 228 34.91 -1.72 -5.13
CA CYS A 228 34.96 -0.39 -5.72
C CYS A 228 35.09 0.75 -4.67
N LYS A 229 35.15 0.41 -3.40
CA LYS A 229 35.29 1.37 -2.27
C LYS A 229 34.12 2.38 -2.14
N ALA A 230 33.03 2.18 -2.87
CA ALA A 230 31.86 3.05 -2.72
C ALA A 230 31.22 2.84 -1.33
N HIS A 231 30.92 3.97 -0.66
CA HIS A 231 30.19 3.98 0.60
C HIS A 231 28.70 3.89 0.36
N HIS A 232 28.01 3.05 1.11
CA HIS A 232 26.57 2.81 0.96
C HIS A 232 25.83 2.94 2.28
N HIS A 233 24.72 3.67 2.26
CA HIS A 233 23.64 3.43 3.22
C HIS A 233 22.79 2.26 2.69
N ARG A 234 22.65 1.20 3.46
CA ARG A 234 22.08 -0.10 3.03
C ARG A 234 20.71 0.03 2.38
N ASP A 235 19.77 0.74 3.02
CA ASP A 235 18.40 0.84 2.56
C ASP A 235 18.32 1.71 1.28
N VAL A 236 19.15 2.77 1.15
CA VAL A 236 19.27 3.58 -0.08
C VAL A 236 19.89 2.77 -1.22
N ASN A 237 20.96 2.02 -0.93
CA ASN A 237 21.57 1.12 -1.91
C ASN A 237 20.58 0.08 -2.45
N ALA A 238 19.73 -0.47 -1.57
CA ALA A 238 18.65 -1.37 -1.98
C ALA A 238 17.64 -0.67 -2.90
N GLY A 239 17.23 0.56 -2.57
CA GLY A 239 16.37 1.39 -3.43
C GLY A 239 16.98 1.62 -4.81
N ILE A 240 18.29 1.94 -4.91
CA ILE A 240 18.98 2.11 -6.18
C ILE A 240 18.98 0.79 -6.98
N ASN A 241 19.25 -0.34 -6.34
CA ASN A 241 19.24 -1.64 -7.00
C ASN A 241 17.86 -2.02 -7.54
N LEU A 242 16.80 -1.76 -6.77
CA LEU A 242 15.41 -1.99 -7.20
C LEU A 242 15.01 -1.08 -8.36
N MET A 243 15.41 0.19 -8.32
CA MET A 243 15.21 1.12 -9.41
C MET A 243 15.89 0.65 -10.70
N ASN A 244 17.18 0.29 -10.63
CA ASN A 244 17.96 -0.18 -11.78
C ASN A 244 17.37 -1.47 -12.36
N LEU A 245 16.97 -2.42 -11.50
CA LEU A 245 16.29 -3.63 -11.92
C LEU A 245 15.02 -3.31 -12.70
N ALA A 246 14.19 -2.40 -12.19
CA ALA A 246 12.93 -2.04 -12.81
C ALA A 246 13.13 -1.40 -14.18
N VAL A 247 14.05 -0.44 -14.31
CA VAL A 247 14.38 0.21 -15.58
C VAL A 247 14.89 -0.81 -16.60
N ASN A 248 15.80 -1.69 -16.20
CA ASN A 248 16.35 -2.72 -17.09
C ASN A 248 15.29 -3.72 -17.55
N THR A 249 14.37 -4.12 -16.65
CA THR A 249 13.30 -5.07 -16.98
C THR A 249 12.33 -4.47 -18.01
N VAL A 250 11.90 -3.23 -17.82
CA VAL A 250 10.95 -2.58 -18.75
C VAL A 250 11.65 -2.26 -20.07
N GLY A 251 12.87 -1.73 -20.06
CA GLY A 251 13.63 -1.38 -21.26
C GLY A 251 13.91 -2.58 -22.16
N THR A 252 14.20 -3.74 -21.58
CA THR A 252 14.40 -4.98 -22.36
C THR A 252 13.11 -5.53 -22.96
N THR A 253 11.97 -5.35 -22.28
CA THR A 253 10.66 -5.80 -22.77
C THR A 253 10.21 -4.97 -23.99
N GLU A 254 10.48 -3.68 -24.01
CA GLU A 254 10.16 -2.81 -25.15
C GLU A 254 10.99 -3.12 -26.39
N ILE A 255 12.27 -3.46 -26.23
CA ILE A 255 13.16 -3.89 -27.36
C ILE A 255 12.64 -5.19 -27.98
N ASN A 256 12.16 -6.15 -27.19
CA ASN A 256 11.64 -7.43 -27.68
C ASN A 256 10.23 -7.33 -28.29
N ALA A 257 9.48 -6.26 -28.03
CA ALA A 257 8.14 -6.04 -28.60
C ALA A 257 8.19 -5.41 -29.99
N HIS A 258 9.33 -4.91 -30.43
CA HIS A 258 9.55 -4.26 -31.73
C HIS A 258 10.57 -5.03 -32.64
N GLY A 259 10.98 -6.22 -32.23
CA GLY A 259 11.89 -7.12 -32.98
C GLY A 259 11.15 -8.19 -33.77
#